data_9b15aa15603f629b8287b14374b0e113
#
_entry.id   9b15aa15603f629b8287b14374b0e113
#
_cell.length_a   1.000
_cell.length_b   1.000
_cell.length_c   1.000
_cell.angle_alpha   90.00
_cell.angle_beta   90.00
_cell.angle_gamma   90.00
#
_symmetry.space_group_name_H-M   'P 1'
#
loop_
_entity.id
_entity.type
_entity.pdbx_description
1 polymer ?
#
loop_
_entity_poly.entity_id
_entity_poly.type
_entity_poly.pdbx_seq_one_letter_code
_entity_poly.pdbx_strand_id
1 'polypeptide(L)'
;MKRAVAVVAALLTAASLVTGCGKPATPDRDNGGKITVVADPALAPILQALETTFEQAHPGTDVVIGYAAGKRATSQLTSVDVLVAPAVTVATVAKASPRSLGRTPLVVAVGPANPLKIAKLADLATVKVAVCQAAVPCGAATQQVLTQAGVTLAKPVEVADIKEALDKLTLGDVDAAVVYRTDALAAIGQVDSVDFPEAAAAAQEFQVTALPGSPNPAGATAFVDLLTSADGRTQFTDLGFTQP
;
A
#
# COMPACT_ATOMS: atom_id res chain seq x y z
N MET A 1 -95.83 18.75 5.49
CA MET A 1 -94.96 19.79 6.13
C MET A 1 -94.58 19.31 7.52
N LYS A 2 -93.43 19.02 7.82
CA LYS A 2 -92.72 19.01 9.08
C LYS A 2 -91.46 18.12 8.94
N ARG A 3 -90.33 18.75 8.90
CA ARG A 3 -89.02 18.13 8.72
C ARG A 3 -88.60 17.51 10.05
N ALA A 4 -88.23 16.25 10.03
CA ALA A 4 -87.52 15.59 11.11
C ALA A 4 -86.00 15.66 10.85
N VAL A 5 -85.30 16.25 11.80
CA VAL A 5 -83.82 16.32 11.81
C VAL A 5 -83.31 15.14 12.59
N ALA A 6 -82.57 14.24 11.94
CA ALA A 6 -81.87 13.14 12.59
C ALA A 6 -80.48 13.60 12.97
N VAL A 7 -80.10 13.59 14.26
CA VAL A 7 -78.81 13.85 14.80
C VAL A 7 -78.03 12.52 14.77
N VAL A 8 -76.94 12.48 13.97
CA VAL A 8 -76.02 11.35 13.95
C VAL A 8 -74.86 11.72 14.91
N ALA A 9 -74.77 10.96 15.98
CA ALA A 9 -73.65 11.02 16.88
C ALA A 9 -72.45 10.28 16.29
N ALA A 10 -71.37 11.01 15.97
CA ALA A 10 -70.10 10.42 15.52
C ALA A 10 -69.25 10.04 16.72
N LEU A 11 -69.00 8.76 16.90
CA LEU A 11 -68.01 8.23 17.83
C LEU A 11 -66.59 8.45 17.25
N LEU A 12 -65.84 9.34 17.87
CA LEU A 12 -64.40 9.53 17.60
C LEU A 12 -63.61 8.44 18.33
N THR A 13 -63.14 7.44 17.62
CA THR A 13 -62.11 6.52 18.09
C THR A 13 -60.74 7.17 17.94
N ALA A 14 -60.13 7.53 19.07
CA ALA A 14 -58.77 8.03 19.09
C ALA A 14 -57.78 6.89 18.78
N ALA A 15 -57.23 6.86 17.56
CA ALA A 15 -56.09 6.00 17.22
C ALA A 15 -54.83 6.63 17.76
N SER A 16 -54.26 6.05 18.82
CA SER A 16 -52.96 6.42 19.37
C SER A 16 -51.87 6.00 18.38
N LEU A 17 -51.37 6.96 17.59
CA LEU A 17 -50.15 6.81 16.82
C LEU A 17 -48.97 6.82 17.80
N VAL A 18 -48.43 5.65 18.07
CA VAL A 18 -47.12 5.50 18.70
C VAL A 18 -46.07 5.91 17.66
N THR A 19 -45.71 7.19 17.65
CA THR A 19 -44.52 7.65 16.95
C THR A 19 -43.32 7.13 17.74
N GLY A 20 -42.79 5.98 17.31
CA GLY A 20 -41.47 5.54 17.70
C GLY A 20 -40.46 6.56 17.18
N CYS A 21 -39.99 7.43 18.07
CA CYS A 21 -38.75 8.19 17.84
C CYS A 21 -37.60 7.20 17.70
N GLY A 22 -37.43 6.67 16.50
CA GLY A 22 -36.17 6.12 16.09
C GLY A 22 -35.19 7.28 16.13
N LYS A 23 -34.30 7.25 17.14
CA LYS A 23 -33.16 8.14 17.20
C LYS A 23 -32.47 8.02 15.84
N PRO A 24 -32.30 9.10 15.06
CA PRO A 24 -31.52 9.01 13.84
C PRO A 24 -30.18 8.42 14.23
N ALA A 25 -29.73 7.37 13.53
CA ALA A 25 -28.40 6.83 13.72
C ALA A 25 -27.45 8.01 13.54
N THR A 26 -26.84 8.46 14.64
CA THR A 26 -25.75 9.40 14.57
C THR A 26 -24.69 8.71 13.71
N PRO A 27 -24.22 9.34 12.61
CA PRO A 27 -23.08 8.78 11.89
C PRO A 27 -21.99 8.54 12.91
N ASP A 28 -21.41 7.35 12.84
CA ASP A 28 -20.38 6.88 13.77
C ASP A 28 -19.26 7.91 13.79
N ARG A 29 -19.23 8.76 14.82
CA ARG A 29 -18.23 9.81 15.00
C ARG A 29 -16.89 9.25 15.46
N ASP A 30 -16.83 7.93 15.71
CA ASP A 30 -15.67 7.29 16.28
C ASP A 30 -14.49 7.14 15.28
N ASN A 31 -14.73 7.33 13.97
CA ASN A 31 -13.69 7.26 12.94
C ASN A 31 -13.38 8.62 12.29
N GLY A 32 -14.06 9.69 12.69
CA GLY A 32 -13.81 11.03 12.18
C GLY A 32 -12.55 11.67 12.75
N GLY A 33 -12.06 12.72 12.07
CA GLY A 33 -10.87 13.45 12.47
C GLY A 33 -9.64 13.10 11.64
N LYS A 34 -8.47 13.55 12.09
CA LYS A 34 -7.22 13.35 11.37
C LYS A 34 -6.66 11.94 11.64
N ILE A 35 -6.21 11.26 10.57
CA ILE A 35 -5.43 10.04 10.63
C ILE A 35 -4.07 10.32 9.98
N THR A 36 -3.00 10.23 10.75
CA THR A 36 -1.64 10.46 10.26
C THR A 36 -0.97 9.11 9.95
N VAL A 37 -0.53 8.96 8.71
CA VAL A 37 0.08 7.73 8.18
C VAL A 37 1.53 8.01 7.81
N VAL A 38 2.45 7.15 8.20
CA VAL A 38 3.80 7.08 7.63
C VAL A 38 3.87 5.86 6.73
N ALA A 39 4.23 6.06 5.47
CA ALA A 39 4.24 5.01 4.46
C ALA A 39 5.54 4.97 3.66
N ASP A 40 5.87 3.78 3.15
CA ASP A 40 6.97 3.63 2.20
C ASP A 40 6.63 4.32 0.87
N PRO A 41 7.55 5.11 0.28
CA PRO A 41 7.32 5.82 -0.97
C PRO A 41 6.87 4.94 -2.15
N ALA A 42 7.30 3.67 -2.19
CA ALA A 42 6.91 2.72 -3.24
C ALA A 42 5.40 2.47 -3.30
N LEU A 43 4.68 2.77 -2.21
CA LEU A 43 3.23 2.56 -2.11
C LEU A 43 2.41 3.83 -2.39
N ALA A 44 3.06 4.95 -2.74
CA ALA A 44 2.37 6.23 -2.89
C ALA A 44 1.16 6.18 -3.85
N PRO A 45 1.23 5.59 -5.06
CA PRO A 45 0.11 5.59 -5.99
C PRO A 45 -1.14 4.89 -5.43
N ILE A 46 -0.96 3.75 -4.76
CA ILE A 46 -2.08 2.97 -4.23
C ILE A 46 -2.66 3.62 -2.96
N LEU A 47 -1.78 4.14 -2.09
CA LEU A 47 -2.24 4.74 -0.84
C LEU A 47 -3.02 6.03 -1.08
N GLN A 48 -2.67 6.83 -2.10
CA GLN A 48 -3.45 8.00 -2.51
C GLN A 48 -4.85 7.63 -3.01
N ALA A 49 -4.98 6.53 -3.76
CA ALA A 49 -6.28 6.04 -4.21
C ALA A 49 -7.14 5.53 -3.02
N LEU A 50 -6.51 4.81 -2.09
CA LEU A 50 -7.18 4.28 -0.89
C LEU A 50 -7.52 5.38 0.12
N GLU A 51 -6.68 6.42 0.26
CA GLU A 51 -6.97 7.64 1.01
C GLU A 51 -8.28 8.27 0.53
N THR A 52 -8.38 8.56 -0.77
CA THR A 52 -9.59 9.11 -1.37
C THR A 52 -10.82 8.23 -1.12
N THR A 53 -10.67 6.92 -1.27
CA THR A 53 -11.76 5.95 -1.03
C THR A 53 -12.19 5.96 0.44
N PHE A 54 -11.23 6.03 1.36
CA PHE A 54 -11.50 6.07 2.80
C PHE A 54 -12.26 7.32 3.21
N GLU A 55 -11.80 8.48 2.76
CA GLU A 55 -12.43 9.77 3.10
C GLU A 55 -13.84 9.92 2.55
N GLN A 56 -14.09 9.37 1.35
CA GLN A 56 -15.45 9.32 0.78
C GLN A 56 -16.39 8.43 1.61
N ALA A 57 -15.89 7.31 2.15
CA ALA A 57 -16.66 6.41 2.99
C ALA A 57 -16.82 6.93 4.44
N HIS A 58 -15.93 7.81 4.90
CA HIS A 58 -15.90 8.35 6.27
C HIS A 58 -15.92 9.89 6.26
N PRO A 59 -17.07 10.53 5.97
CA PRO A 59 -17.16 11.99 5.92
C PRO A 59 -16.71 12.65 7.23
N GLY A 60 -15.79 13.62 7.12
CA GLY A 60 -15.20 14.31 8.27
C GLY A 60 -13.90 13.69 8.76
N THR A 61 -13.37 12.70 8.04
CA THR A 61 -12.02 12.18 8.23
C THR A 61 -11.06 12.82 7.24
N ASP A 62 -9.84 13.11 7.69
CA ASP A 62 -8.71 13.65 6.91
C ASP A 62 -7.52 12.70 7.09
N VAL A 63 -7.15 11.98 6.04
CA VAL A 63 -5.99 11.06 6.05
C VAL A 63 -4.78 11.79 5.51
N VAL A 64 -3.74 11.93 6.32
CA VAL A 64 -2.51 12.64 5.94
C VAL A 64 -1.36 11.64 5.86
N ILE A 65 -0.87 11.40 4.65
CA ILE A 65 0.19 10.42 4.39
C ILE A 65 1.53 11.11 4.20
N GLY A 66 2.46 10.83 5.10
CA GLY A 66 3.88 11.19 4.96
C GLY A 66 4.68 10.01 4.43
N TYR A 67 5.54 10.24 3.43
CA TYR A 67 6.35 9.18 2.84
C TYR A 67 7.77 9.18 3.37
N ALA A 68 8.18 8.03 3.94
CA ALA A 68 9.53 7.80 4.44
C ALA A 68 9.88 6.31 4.42
N ALA A 69 11.15 5.96 4.22
CA ALA A 69 11.65 4.59 4.19
C ALA A 69 12.68 4.31 5.30
N GLY A 70 12.83 3.05 5.67
CA GLY A 70 13.82 2.55 6.61
C GLY A 70 13.83 3.28 7.96
N LYS A 71 15.01 3.64 8.46
CA LYS A 71 15.17 4.35 9.74
C LYS A 71 14.45 5.69 9.80
N ARG A 72 14.29 6.36 8.64
CA ARG A 72 13.58 7.63 8.58
C ARG A 72 12.10 7.46 8.89
N ALA A 73 11.49 6.38 8.40
CA ALA A 73 10.09 6.05 8.74
C ALA A 73 9.92 5.87 10.25
N THR A 74 10.79 5.07 10.89
CA THR A 74 10.67 4.78 12.32
C THR A 74 11.04 5.95 13.24
N SER A 75 11.84 6.91 12.78
CA SER A 75 12.14 8.13 13.55
C SER A 75 11.01 9.16 13.58
N GLN A 76 9.99 9.01 12.75
CA GLN A 76 8.88 9.95 12.58
C GLN A 76 7.56 9.47 13.22
N LEU A 77 7.59 8.39 14.02
CA LEU A 77 6.37 7.75 14.54
C LEU A 77 5.70 8.46 15.72
N THR A 78 6.24 9.59 16.19
CA THR A 78 5.59 10.38 17.24
C THR A 78 4.30 11.00 16.71
N SER A 79 3.18 10.74 17.38
CA SER A 79 1.83 11.20 16.99
C SER A 79 1.39 10.70 15.58
N VAL A 80 1.85 9.52 15.18
CA VAL A 80 1.42 8.83 13.97
C VAL A 80 0.44 7.72 14.35
N ASP A 81 -0.57 7.54 13.53
CA ASP A 81 -1.63 6.55 13.75
C ASP A 81 -1.32 5.21 13.10
N VAL A 82 -0.80 5.23 11.87
CA VAL A 82 -0.57 4.04 11.04
C VAL A 82 0.82 4.06 10.43
N LEU A 83 1.49 2.92 10.45
CA LEU A 83 2.73 2.66 9.70
C LEU A 83 2.46 1.64 8.60
N VAL A 84 2.88 1.96 7.36
CA VAL A 84 2.84 1.06 6.19
C VAL A 84 4.26 0.95 5.64
N ALA A 85 4.91 -0.19 5.86
CA ALA A 85 6.32 -0.34 5.53
C ALA A 85 6.71 -1.80 5.26
N PRO A 86 7.92 -2.06 4.74
CA PRO A 86 8.48 -3.41 4.71
C PRO A 86 8.44 -4.08 6.07
N ALA A 87 8.19 -5.39 6.10
CA ALA A 87 8.09 -6.18 7.33
C ALA A 87 9.30 -6.00 8.27
N VAL A 88 10.50 -5.89 7.70
CA VAL A 88 11.75 -5.65 8.46
C VAL A 88 11.73 -4.29 9.19
N THR A 89 11.05 -3.28 8.64
CA THR A 89 10.89 -1.97 9.27
C THR A 89 9.84 -2.04 10.37
N VAL A 90 8.68 -2.67 10.08
CA VAL A 90 7.58 -2.84 11.05
C VAL A 90 8.03 -3.65 12.27
N ALA A 91 8.86 -4.67 12.08
CA ALA A 91 9.41 -5.51 13.15
C ALA A 91 10.24 -4.72 14.19
N THR A 92 10.73 -3.52 13.87
CA THR A 92 11.44 -2.66 14.82
C THR A 92 10.51 -1.87 15.74
N VAL A 93 9.20 -1.86 15.47
CA VAL A 93 8.20 -1.14 16.27
C VAL A 93 7.70 -2.03 17.40
N ALA A 94 8.00 -1.62 18.64
CA ALA A 94 7.59 -2.37 19.82
C ALA A 94 6.05 -2.46 19.93
N LYS A 95 5.54 -3.66 20.26
CA LYS A 95 4.09 -3.93 20.44
C LYS A 95 3.23 -3.67 19.20
N ALA A 96 3.81 -3.63 18.00
CA ALA A 96 3.05 -3.61 16.77
C ALA A 96 2.26 -4.91 16.59
N SER A 97 1.08 -4.80 15.98
CA SER A 97 0.26 -5.96 15.57
C SER A 97 0.06 -5.87 14.05
N PRO A 98 1.09 -6.23 13.27
CA PRO A 98 1.08 -6.01 11.83
C PRO A 98 0.13 -6.97 11.10
N ARG A 99 -0.42 -6.48 9.99
CA ARG A 99 -1.16 -7.28 9.00
C ARG A 99 -0.44 -7.21 7.66
N SER A 100 -0.34 -8.34 6.95
CA SER A 100 0.31 -8.41 5.65
C SER A 100 -0.55 -7.73 4.58
N LEU A 101 0.11 -6.93 3.73
CA LEU A 101 -0.46 -6.37 2.51
C LEU A 101 -0.11 -7.20 1.26
N GLY A 102 0.84 -8.13 1.39
CA GLY A 102 1.36 -8.94 0.32
C GLY A 102 2.87 -8.79 0.15
N ARG A 103 3.38 -9.40 -0.93
CA ARG A 103 4.81 -9.40 -1.25
C ARG A 103 5.05 -8.85 -2.65
N THR A 104 6.08 -8.03 -2.81
CA THR A 104 6.55 -7.57 -4.11
C THR A 104 7.84 -8.30 -4.49
N PRO A 105 7.85 -9.05 -5.61
CA PRO A 105 9.04 -9.74 -6.08
C PRO A 105 10.04 -8.76 -6.71
N LEU A 106 11.30 -9.17 -6.80
CA LEU A 106 12.27 -8.51 -7.66
C LEU A 106 11.93 -8.76 -9.14
N VAL A 107 12.28 -7.80 -9.98
CA VAL A 107 12.24 -7.89 -11.45
C VAL A 107 13.53 -7.32 -12.02
N VAL A 108 13.84 -7.66 -13.25
CA VAL A 108 14.86 -6.95 -14.03
C VAL A 108 14.17 -5.83 -14.79
N ALA A 109 14.44 -4.58 -14.41
CA ALA A 109 14.04 -3.41 -15.21
C ALA A 109 15.01 -3.25 -16.38
N VAL A 110 14.46 -2.98 -17.55
CA VAL A 110 15.19 -2.78 -18.81
C VAL A 110 14.66 -1.54 -19.53
N GLY A 111 15.42 -1.00 -20.45
CA GLY A 111 14.93 0.09 -21.30
C GLY A 111 13.72 -0.33 -22.14
N PRO A 112 12.93 0.64 -22.64
CA PRO A 112 11.72 0.37 -23.45
C PRO A 112 11.99 -0.58 -24.61
N ALA A 113 11.08 -1.53 -24.83
CA ALA A 113 11.17 -2.59 -25.82
C ALA A 113 12.34 -3.58 -25.61
N ASN A 114 12.99 -3.56 -24.44
CA ASN A 114 14.03 -4.50 -24.05
C ASN A 114 15.08 -4.76 -25.16
N PRO A 115 15.89 -3.76 -25.53
CA PRO A 115 16.74 -3.80 -26.72
C PRO A 115 17.79 -4.91 -26.69
N LEU A 116 18.19 -5.35 -25.49
CA LEU A 116 19.16 -6.43 -25.31
C LEU A 116 18.49 -7.81 -25.19
N LYS A 117 17.15 -7.91 -25.25
CA LYS A 117 16.37 -9.14 -25.17
C LYS A 117 16.69 -9.95 -23.91
N ILE A 118 16.88 -9.26 -22.78
CA ILE A 118 17.06 -9.90 -21.47
C ILE A 118 15.79 -10.66 -21.14
N ALA A 119 15.88 -11.96 -20.90
CA ALA A 119 14.75 -12.85 -20.65
C ALA A 119 14.85 -13.61 -19.31
N LYS A 120 16.03 -13.64 -18.71
CA LYS A 120 16.32 -14.37 -17.46
C LYS A 120 17.48 -13.72 -16.70
N LEU A 121 17.59 -14.03 -15.43
CA LEU A 121 18.61 -13.46 -14.55
C LEU A 121 20.05 -13.73 -15.06
N ALA A 122 20.29 -14.89 -15.69
CA ALA A 122 21.59 -15.25 -16.26
C ALA A 122 22.05 -14.30 -17.39
N ASP A 123 21.14 -13.63 -18.08
CA ASP A 123 21.48 -12.70 -19.16
C ASP A 123 22.16 -11.42 -18.62
N LEU A 124 22.02 -11.17 -17.31
CA LEU A 124 22.68 -10.06 -16.62
C LEU A 124 24.20 -10.26 -16.47
N ALA A 125 24.70 -11.46 -16.63
CA ALA A 125 26.11 -11.78 -16.39
C ALA A 125 27.09 -10.93 -17.22
N THR A 126 26.70 -10.48 -18.42
CA THR A 126 27.59 -9.81 -19.37
C THR A 126 27.26 -8.33 -19.60
N VAL A 127 26.10 -7.86 -19.17
CA VAL A 127 25.63 -6.48 -19.34
C VAL A 127 25.95 -5.62 -18.13
N LYS A 128 25.82 -4.30 -18.24
CA LYS A 128 26.03 -3.36 -17.16
C LYS A 128 24.76 -3.23 -16.35
N VAL A 129 24.78 -3.64 -15.07
CA VAL A 129 23.58 -3.77 -14.24
C VAL A 129 23.66 -2.88 -13.01
N ALA A 130 22.65 -2.04 -12.76
CA ALA A 130 22.51 -1.35 -11.50
C ALA A 130 21.92 -2.30 -10.45
N VAL A 131 22.57 -2.37 -9.30
CA VAL A 131 22.15 -3.14 -8.14
C VAL A 131 22.33 -2.33 -6.88
N CYS A 132 21.42 -2.45 -5.93
CA CYS A 132 21.61 -1.79 -4.63
C CYS A 132 22.85 -2.35 -3.91
N GLN A 133 23.51 -1.51 -3.09
CA GLN A 133 24.56 -1.94 -2.18
C GLN A 133 24.09 -3.07 -1.26
N ALA A 134 24.94 -4.04 -0.98
CA ALA A 134 24.61 -5.23 -0.17
C ALA A 134 24.06 -4.91 1.23
N ALA A 135 24.44 -3.76 1.79
CA ALA A 135 24.04 -3.35 3.13
C ALA A 135 22.58 -2.88 3.25
N VAL A 136 21.88 -2.68 2.12
CA VAL A 136 20.48 -2.27 2.10
C VAL A 136 19.57 -3.43 1.67
N PRO A 137 18.27 -3.43 2.05
CA PRO A 137 17.37 -4.56 1.81
C PRO A 137 17.30 -5.01 0.34
N CYS A 138 17.22 -4.09 -0.62
CA CYS A 138 17.19 -4.43 -2.05
C CYS A 138 18.49 -5.09 -2.52
N GLY A 139 19.65 -4.70 -1.98
CA GLY A 139 20.93 -5.31 -2.30
C GLY A 139 21.07 -6.71 -1.73
N ALA A 140 20.67 -6.92 -0.47
CA ALA A 140 20.63 -8.24 0.15
C ALA A 140 19.71 -9.20 -0.63
N ALA A 141 18.51 -8.74 -1.02
CA ALA A 141 17.58 -9.50 -1.83
C ALA A 141 18.16 -9.83 -3.22
N THR A 142 18.83 -8.87 -3.87
CA THR A 142 19.51 -9.09 -5.16
C THR A 142 20.62 -10.12 -5.04
N GLN A 143 21.46 -10.06 -4.03
CA GLN A 143 22.50 -11.05 -3.79
C GLN A 143 21.93 -12.44 -3.56
N GLN A 144 20.83 -12.55 -2.83
CA GLN A 144 20.14 -13.82 -2.59
C GLN A 144 19.71 -14.47 -3.91
N VAL A 145 19.02 -13.74 -4.80
CA VAL A 145 18.55 -14.31 -6.07
C VAL A 145 19.69 -14.61 -7.03
N LEU A 146 20.73 -13.78 -7.09
CA LEU A 146 21.91 -14.03 -7.91
C LEU A 146 22.66 -15.29 -7.44
N THR A 147 22.82 -15.45 -6.14
CA THR A 147 23.43 -16.66 -5.55
C THR A 147 22.63 -17.90 -5.84
N GLN A 148 21.30 -17.83 -5.68
CA GLN A 148 20.39 -18.96 -5.97
C GLN A 148 20.42 -19.37 -7.45
N ALA A 149 20.52 -18.40 -8.35
CA ALA A 149 20.62 -18.61 -9.80
C ALA A 149 22.03 -19.00 -10.26
N GLY A 150 23.05 -18.93 -9.40
CA GLY A 150 24.45 -19.14 -9.79
C GLY A 150 24.98 -18.07 -10.75
N VAL A 151 24.44 -16.85 -10.70
CA VAL A 151 24.79 -15.74 -11.60
C VAL A 151 25.79 -14.81 -10.93
N THR A 152 26.90 -14.53 -11.64
CA THR A 152 27.89 -13.52 -11.25
C THR A 152 27.83 -12.37 -12.26
N LEU A 153 27.64 -11.15 -11.78
CA LEU A 153 27.60 -9.95 -12.62
C LEU A 153 29.04 -9.52 -12.95
N ALA A 154 29.36 -9.37 -14.24
CA ALA A 154 30.68 -8.89 -14.66
C ALA A 154 30.86 -7.39 -14.46
N LYS A 155 29.78 -6.61 -14.54
CA LYS A 155 29.81 -5.14 -14.52
C LYS A 155 28.68 -4.60 -13.61
N PRO A 156 28.69 -4.92 -12.30
CA PRO A 156 27.72 -4.32 -11.39
C PRO A 156 28.02 -2.83 -11.17
N VAL A 157 26.96 -2.03 -11.14
CA VAL A 157 27.00 -0.63 -10.72
C VAL A 157 26.21 -0.56 -9.41
N GLU A 158 26.95 -0.44 -8.31
CA GLU A 158 26.33 -0.35 -7.00
C GLU A 158 25.73 1.04 -6.79
N VAL A 159 24.49 1.08 -6.30
CA VAL A 159 23.71 2.29 -6.02
C VAL A 159 23.18 2.27 -4.58
N ALA A 160 22.82 3.45 -4.07
CA ALA A 160 22.36 3.58 -2.68
C ALA A 160 20.92 3.03 -2.50
N ASP A 161 20.08 3.15 -3.53
CA ASP A 161 18.67 2.74 -3.49
C ASP A 161 18.12 2.43 -4.88
N ILE A 162 16.88 1.97 -4.92
CA ILE A 162 16.18 1.58 -6.15
C ILE A 162 15.91 2.79 -7.06
N LYS A 163 15.64 3.97 -6.47
CA LYS A 163 15.43 5.16 -7.27
C LYS A 163 16.67 5.49 -8.09
N GLU A 164 17.84 5.48 -7.47
CA GLU A 164 19.11 5.69 -8.18
C GLU A 164 19.34 4.62 -9.25
N ALA A 165 18.95 3.35 -9.00
CA ALA A 165 19.05 2.29 -9.99
C ALA A 165 18.19 2.59 -11.23
N LEU A 166 16.95 3.01 -11.04
CA LEU A 166 16.04 3.39 -12.13
C LEU A 166 16.50 4.67 -12.84
N ASP A 167 16.98 5.67 -12.11
CA ASP A 167 17.53 6.90 -12.70
C ASP A 167 18.69 6.56 -13.65
N LYS A 168 19.63 5.69 -13.24
CA LYS A 168 20.75 5.25 -14.10
C LYS A 168 20.28 4.48 -15.33
N LEU A 169 19.25 3.66 -15.19
CA LEU A 169 18.67 2.93 -16.33
C LEU A 169 18.02 3.88 -17.33
N THR A 170 17.21 4.80 -16.84
CA THR A 170 16.49 5.76 -17.73
C THR A 170 17.43 6.75 -18.41
N LEU A 171 18.56 7.08 -17.79
CA LEU A 171 19.63 7.89 -18.39
C LEU A 171 20.51 7.11 -19.37
N GLY A 172 20.40 5.77 -19.44
CA GLY A 172 21.24 4.91 -20.27
C GLY A 172 22.64 4.68 -19.71
N ASP A 173 22.87 4.97 -18.44
CA ASP A 173 24.14 4.71 -17.77
C ASP A 173 24.38 3.22 -17.53
N VAL A 174 23.29 2.42 -17.47
CA VAL A 174 23.29 0.97 -17.33
C VAL A 174 22.31 0.34 -18.31
N ASP A 175 22.51 -0.95 -18.59
CA ASP A 175 21.70 -1.73 -19.52
C ASP A 175 20.45 -2.32 -18.86
N ALA A 176 20.53 -2.57 -17.54
CA ALA A 176 19.46 -3.15 -16.72
C ALA A 176 19.60 -2.71 -15.27
N ALA A 177 18.52 -2.88 -14.50
CA ALA A 177 18.54 -2.69 -13.06
C ALA A 177 17.74 -3.80 -12.37
N VAL A 178 18.18 -4.25 -11.19
CA VAL A 178 17.40 -5.18 -10.36
C VAL A 178 16.64 -4.35 -9.32
N VAL A 179 15.30 -4.36 -9.43
CA VAL A 179 14.39 -3.53 -8.64
C VAL A 179 13.18 -4.33 -8.18
N TYR A 180 12.37 -3.81 -7.28
CA TYR A 180 11.08 -4.47 -7.00
C TYR A 180 10.06 -4.15 -8.09
N ARG A 181 9.11 -5.05 -8.29
CA ARG A 181 8.04 -4.90 -9.29
C ARG A 181 7.26 -3.61 -9.12
N THR A 182 6.97 -3.22 -7.88
CA THR A 182 6.27 -1.97 -7.55
C THR A 182 7.00 -0.74 -8.07
N ASP A 183 8.33 -0.72 -7.98
CA ASP A 183 9.14 0.40 -8.46
C ASP A 183 9.20 0.45 -9.99
N ALA A 184 9.28 -0.71 -10.65
CA ALA A 184 9.22 -0.80 -12.10
C ALA A 184 7.85 -0.35 -12.63
N LEU A 185 6.75 -0.72 -11.97
CA LEU A 185 5.40 -0.27 -12.32
C LEU A 185 5.21 1.23 -12.09
N ALA A 186 5.81 1.81 -11.04
CA ALA A 186 5.79 3.26 -10.84
C ALA A 186 6.54 4.03 -11.95
N ALA A 187 7.50 3.36 -12.64
CA ALA A 187 8.25 3.90 -13.77
C ALA A 187 7.70 3.44 -15.14
N ILE A 188 6.43 3.00 -15.20
CA ILE A 188 5.81 2.50 -16.42
C ILE A 188 5.91 3.53 -17.56
N GLY A 189 6.25 3.05 -18.77
CA GLY A 189 6.51 3.89 -19.94
C GLY A 189 7.93 4.44 -20.04
N GLN A 190 8.73 4.36 -18.96
CA GLN A 190 10.16 4.67 -18.97
C GLN A 190 11.01 3.39 -18.97
N VAL A 191 10.50 2.33 -18.36
CA VAL A 191 11.15 1.03 -18.32
C VAL A 191 10.14 -0.08 -18.60
N ASP A 192 10.63 -1.20 -19.12
CA ASP A 192 9.94 -2.49 -19.13
C ASP A 192 10.50 -3.38 -18.03
N SER A 193 9.78 -4.42 -17.64
CA SER A 193 10.22 -5.36 -16.61
C SER A 193 10.22 -6.80 -17.10
N VAL A 194 11.20 -7.57 -16.66
CA VAL A 194 11.35 -8.99 -16.97
C VAL A 194 11.28 -9.77 -15.66
N ASP A 195 10.36 -10.72 -15.61
CA ASP A 195 10.21 -11.64 -14.49
C ASP A 195 11.24 -12.76 -14.54
N PHE A 196 11.61 -13.26 -13.37
CA PHE A 196 12.47 -14.41 -13.24
C PHE A 196 12.02 -15.29 -12.04
N PRO A 197 12.15 -16.61 -12.13
CA PRO A 197 11.57 -17.54 -11.15
C PRO A 197 12.17 -17.43 -9.74
N GLU A 198 13.44 -17.04 -9.61
CA GLU A 198 14.13 -16.90 -8.33
C GLU A 198 13.61 -15.72 -7.49
N ALA A 199 12.90 -14.77 -8.12
CA ALA A 199 12.39 -13.57 -7.46
C ALA A 199 11.47 -13.84 -6.27
N ALA A 200 10.73 -14.96 -6.31
CA ALA A 200 9.80 -15.34 -5.25
C ALA A 200 10.51 -15.60 -3.90
N ALA A 201 11.75 -16.10 -3.94
CA ALA A 201 12.52 -16.42 -2.73
C ALA A 201 12.99 -15.17 -1.96
N ALA A 202 13.09 -14.03 -2.64
CA ALA A 202 13.55 -12.75 -2.08
C ALA A 202 12.48 -11.65 -2.18
N ALA A 203 11.22 -12.02 -2.34
CA ALA A 203 10.11 -11.08 -2.40
C ALA A 203 9.98 -10.31 -1.07
N GLN A 204 9.93 -8.99 -1.16
CA GLN A 204 9.77 -8.12 0.00
C GLN A 204 8.32 -8.11 0.47
N GLU A 205 8.08 -8.47 1.73
CA GLU A 205 6.77 -8.34 2.34
C GLU A 205 6.56 -6.92 2.84
N PHE A 206 5.38 -6.37 2.55
CA PHE A 206 4.89 -5.13 3.13
C PHE A 206 3.79 -5.41 4.15
N GLN A 207 3.80 -4.63 5.21
CA GLN A 207 2.86 -4.76 6.31
C GLN A 207 2.30 -3.40 6.68
N VAL A 208 1.09 -3.42 7.24
CA VAL A 208 0.44 -2.27 7.87
C VAL A 208 0.19 -2.56 9.35
N THR A 209 0.35 -1.56 10.18
CA THR A 209 0.01 -1.64 11.61
C THR A 209 -0.55 -0.32 12.13
N ALA A 210 -1.61 -0.39 12.91
CA ALA A 210 -1.97 0.70 13.80
C ALA A 210 -0.92 0.79 14.91
N LEU A 211 -0.47 2.02 15.21
CA LEU A 211 0.61 2.22 16.17
C LEU A 211 0.10 2.23 17.60
N PRO A 212 0.83 1.61 18.53
CA PRO A 212 0.56 1.75 19.96
C PRO A 212 0.68 3.22 20.37
N GLY A 213 -0.37 3.78 21.00
CA GLY A 213 -0.42 5.19 21.38
C GLY A 213 -0.86 6.13 20.24
N SER A 214 -1.47 5.59 19.19
CA SER A 214 -2.14 6.36 18.14
C SER A 214 -3.05 7.43 18.76
N PRO A 215 -2.99 8.68 18.30
CA PRO A 215 -3.94 9.73 18.68
C PRO A 215 -5.38 9.44 18.24
N ASN A 216 -5.59 8.67 17.18
CA ASN A 216 -6.88 8.25 16.68
C ASN A 216 -6.95 6.72 16.47
N PRO A 217 -7.07 5.92 17.55
CA PRO A 217 -7.02 4.45 17.45
C PRO A 217 -8.16 3.84 16.62
N ALA A 218 -9.36 4.43 16.68
CA ALA A 218 -10.52 3.96 15.92
C ALA A 218 -10.32 4.22 14.41
N GLY A 219 -9.90 5.42 14.03
CA GLY A 219 -9.57 5.76 12.65
C GLY A 219 -8.40 4.94 12.11
N ALA A 220 -7.35 4.74 12.93
CA ALA A 220 -6.22 3.89 12.56
C ALA A 220 -6.66 2.46 12.26
N THR A 221 -7.51 1.87 13.11
CA THR A 221 -8.04 0.52 12.89
C THR A 221 -8.87 0.44 11.63
N ALA A 222 -9.79 1.39 11.41
CA ALA A 222 -10.64 1.43 10.22
C ALA A 222 -9.81 1.57 8.93
N PHE A 223 -8.75 2.39 8.95
CA PHE A 223 -7.86 2.53 7.79
C PHE A 223 -7.05 1.25 7.52
N VAL A 224 -6.53 0.59 8.57
CA VAL A 224 -5.89 -0.73 8.46
C VAL A 224 -6.85 -1.77 7.89
N ASP A 225 -8.12 -1.76 8.32
CA ASP A 225 -9.15 -2.67 7.82
C ASP A 225 -9.44 -2.45 6.33
N LEU A 226 -9.50 -1.19 5.88
CA LEU A 226 -9.63 -0.88 4.45
C LEU A 226 -8.44 -1.45 3.66
N LEU A 227 -7.20 -1.16 4.07
CA LEU A 227 -6.00 -1.61 3.36
C LEU A 227 -5.92 -3.13 3.25
N THR A 228 -6.46 -3.86 4.21
CA THR A 228 -6.43 -5.32 4.24
C THR A 228 -7.77 -5.98 3.86
N SER A 229 -8.77 -5.19 3.43
CA SER A 229 -10.03 -5.67 2.88
C SER A 229 -9.84 -6.39 1.53
N ALA A 230 -10.89 -7.02 1.02
CA ALA A 230 -10.86 -7.64 -0.31
C ALA A 230 -10.54 -6.60 -1.41
N ASP A 231 -11.14 -5.41 -1.33
CA ASP A 231 -10.93 -4.33 -2.30
C ASP A 231 -9.51 -3.76 -2.18
N GLY A 232 -9.01 -3.53 -0.97
CA GLY A 232 -7.63 -3.13 -0.73
C GLY A 232 -6.64 -4.13 -1.32
N ARG A 233 -6.82 -5.42 -1.06
CA ARG A 233 -5.96 -6.48 -1.61
C ARG A 233 -5.98 -6.53 -3.14
N THR A 234 -7.12 -6.31 -3.77
CA THR A 234 -7.21 -6.22 -5.23
C THR A 234 -6.31 -5.11 -5.75
N GLN A 235 -6.38 -3.92 -5.16
CA GLN A 235 -5.55 -2.80 -5.57
C GLN A 235 -4.04 -3.09 -5.38
N PHE A 236 -3.64 -3.77 -4.29
CA PHE A 236 -2.25 -4.22 -4.12
C PHE A 236 -1.84 -5.24 -5.20
N THR A 237 -2.73 -6.17 -5.58
CA THR A 237 -2.48 -7.14 -6.65
C THR A 237 -2.29 -6.44 -7.99
N ASP A 238 -3.07 -5.42 -8.30
CA ASP A 238 -2.94 -4.62 -9.53
C ASP A 238 -1.60 -3.87 -9.61
N LEU A 239 -0.99 -3.54 -8.45
CA LEU A 239 0.38 -3.06 -8.33
C LEU A 239 1.44 -4.16 -8.33
N GLY A 240 1.08 -5.38 -8.71
CA GLY A 240 2.01 -6.50 -8.82
C GLY A 240 2.43 -7.14 -7.49
N PHE A 241 1.68 -6.90 -6.40
CA PHE A 241 1.86 -7.67 -5.19
C PHE A 241 1.29 -9.07 -5.35
N THR A 242 2.00 -10.06 -4.83
CA THR A 242 1.44 -11.40 -4.60
C THR A 242 0.77 -11.41 -3.23
N GLN A 243 -0.38 -12.06 -3.14
CA GLN A 243 -1.07 -12.22 -1.85
C GLN A 243 -0.23 -13.05 -0.87
N PRO A 244 -0.39 -12.86 0.46
CA PRO A 244 0.31 -13.62 1.48
C PRO A 244 0.04 -15.10 1.39
#